data_2299da6a7872587617ee12459301db84
#
_entry.id   2299da6a7872587617ee12459301db84
#
_cell.length_a   1.000
_cell.length_b   1.000
_cell.length_c   1.000
_cell.angle_alpha   90.00
_cell.angle_beta   90.00
_cell.angle_gamma   90.00
#
_symmetry.space_group_name_H-M   'P 1'
#
loop_
_entity.id
_entity.type
_entity.pdbx_description
1 polymer ?
#
loop_
_entity_poly.entity_id
_entity_poly.type
_entity_poly.pdbx_seq_one_letter_code
_entity_poly.pdbx_strand_id
1 'polypeptide(L)'
;DPRMFSYNSKHGWCTTCVGTGLALTREQRKAYDDSIRDDDSKGREQSFPSELAEIEGIPDQACPDCAGTRLNPASRGVTFEGHSIAAVAQWSVSDTRSWVEQLRLVGRDAEIARDVVSEIKSRLEFLEEVGLGYLTLDRAAPTLSGGEAQRIRLAAQLGSNLQGVCYVLDE
;
A
#
# COMPACT_ATOMS: atom_id res chain seq x y z
N ASP A 1 9.22 7.36 -12.87
CA ASP A 1 8.78 8.16 -11.73
C ASP A 1 8.12 7.22 -10.71
N PRO A 2 8.63 7.10 -9.48
CA PRO A 2 8.06 6.21 -8.47
C PRO A 2 6.61 6.55 -8.11
N ARG A 3 6.15 7.78 -8.30
CA ARG A 3 4.76 8.18 -8.07
C ARG A 3 3.74 7.43 -8.94
N MET A 4 4.17 6.85 -10.07
CA MET A 4 3.29 6.03 -10.90
C MET A 4 2.87 4.71 -10.22
N PHE A 5 3.57 4.29 -9.18
CA PHE A 5 3.21 3.09 -8.40
C PHE A 5 2.42 3.42 -7.12
N SER A 6 2.07 4.68 -6.93
CA SER A 6 1.25 5.12 -5.78
C SER A 6 -0.19 5.33 -6.22
N TYR A 7 -1.11 4.61 -5.60
CA TYR A 7 -2.56 4.81 -5.79
C TYR A 7 -3.08 6.09 -5.09
N ASN A 8 -2.22 6.79 -4.35
CA ASN A 8 -2.51 8.11 -3.75
C ASN A 8 -2.04 9.26 -4.65
N SER A 9 -1.46 8.96 -5.81
CA SER A 9 -0.94 9.93 -6.75
C SER A 9 -1.71 9.90 -8.06
N LYS A 10 -2.01 11.07 -8.63
CA LYS A 10 -2.60 11.21 -9.97
C LYS A 10 -1.79 10.52 -11.08
N HIS A 11 -0.48 10.32 -10.85
CA HIS A 11 0.40 9.62 -11.77
C HIS A 11 0.21 8.11 -11.78
N GLY A 12 -0.27 7.54 -10.67
CA GLY A 12 -0.37 6.09 -10.50
C GLY A 12 -1.79 5.55 -10.36
N TRP A 13 -2.72 6.33 -9.86
CA TRP A 13 -4.05 5.83 -9.56
C TRP A 13 -4.88 5.46 -10.79
N CYS A 14 -5.85 4.58 -10.60
CA CYS A 14 -6.90 4.34 -11.57
C CYS A 14 -7.84 5.55 -11.66
N THR A 15 -7.98 6.13 -12.84
CA THR A 15 -8.79 7.34 -13.06
C THR A 15 -10.28 7.13 -12.82
N THR A 16 -10.78 5.90 -12.88
CA THR A 16 -12.19 5.58 -12.64
C THR A 16 -12.54 5.56 -11.17
N CYS A 17 -11.68 5.02 -10.33
CA CYS A 17 -11.91 4.96 -8.88
C CYS A 17 -11.02 5.92 -8.07
N VAL A 18 -10.22 6.75 -8.71
CA VAL A 18 -9.28 7.72 -8.10
C VAL A 18 -8.46 7.12 -6.95
N GLY A 19 -8.01 5.88 -7.12
CA GLY A 19 -7.17 5.16 -6.16
C GLY A 19 -7.92 4.43 -5.04
N THR A 20 -9.25 4.50 -4.96
CA THR A 20 -10.03 3.80 -3.92
C THR A 20 -10.11 2.29 -4.13
N GLY A 21 -10.06 1.84 -5.38
CA GLY A 21 -10.28 0.44 -5.75
C GLY A 21 -11.75 0.02 -5.82
N LEU A 22 -12.68 0.91 -5.47
CA LEU A 22 -14.11 0.66 -5.41
C LEU A 22 -14.86 1.27 -6.58
N ALA A 23 -16.03 0.74 -6.88
CA ALA A 23 -16.94 1.30 -7.88
C ALA A 23 -17.59 2.57 -7.32
N LEU A 24 -17.13 3.74 -7.78
CA LEU A 24 -17.66 5.04 -7.34
C LEU A 24 -18.68 5.58 -8.34
N THR A 25 -19.72 6.23 -7.82
CA THR A 25 -20.58 7.08 -8.63
C THR A 25 -19.82 8.31 -9.13
N ARG A 26 -20.36 8.98 -10.14
CA ARG A 26 -19.75 10.21 -10.68
C ARG A 26 -19.61 11.31 -9.61
N GLU A 27 -20.58 11.42 -8.71
CA GLU A 27 -20.60 12.42 -7.64
C GLU A 27 -19.55 12.09 -6.57
N GLN A 28 -19.49 10.83 -6.14
CA GLN A 28 -18.47 10.35 -5.21
C GLN A 28 -17.07 10.59 -5.76
N ARG A 29 -16.83 10.23 -7.03
CA ARG A 29 -15.54 10.46 -7.68
C ARG A 29 -15.17 11.95 -7.73
N LYS A 30 -16.15 12.84 -7.99
CA LYS A 30 -15.91 14.28 -8.02
C LYS A 30 -15.52 14.84 -6.66
N ALA A 31 -16.13 14.36 -5.60
CA ALA A 31 -15.77 14.75 -4.23
C ALA A 31 -14.33 14.39 -3.90
N TYR A 32 -13.85 13.21 -4.31
CA TYR A 32 -12.45 12.82 -4.17
C TYR A 32 -11.49 13.68 -5.00
N ASP A 33 -11.86 14.00 -6.23
CA ASP A 33 -11.05 14.83 -7.12
C ASP A 33 -10.94 16.27 -6.58
N ASP A 34 -12.02 16.82 -6.05
CA ASP A 34 -12.04 18.19 -5.53
C ASP A 34 -11.25 18.30 -4.20
N SER A 35 -11.32 17.30 -3.33
CA SER A 35 -10.52 17.28 -2.08
C SER A 35 -9.01 17.21 -2.33
N ILE A 36 -8.60 16.71 -3.48
CA ILE A 36 -7.19 16.61 -3.90
C ILE A 36 -6.73 17.90 -4.59
N ARG A 37 -7.63 18.67 -5.23
CA ARG A 37 -7.29 19.93 -5.87
C ARG A 37 -6.88 21.04 -4.91
N ASP A 38 -7.46 21.05 -3.71
CA ASP A 38 -7.17 22.07 -2.70
C ASP A 38 -5.77 21.94 -2.09
N ASP A 39 -5.07 20.81 -2.29
CA ASP A 39 -3.75 20.55 -1.72
C ASP A 39 -2.58 20.72 -2.70
N ASP A 40 -2.82 21.15 -3.93
CA ASP A 40 -1.77 21.45 -4.92
C ASP A 40 -0.81 22.59 -4.45
N SER A 41 -1.16 23.28 -3.35
CA SER A 41 -0.39 24.43 -2.87
C SER A 41 0.73 24.12 -1.87
N LYS A 42 0.87 22.90 -1.33
CA LYS A 42 1.79 22.66 -0.20
C LYS A 42 2.62 21.38 -0.20
N GLY A 43 2.69 20.60 -1.27
CA GLY A 43 3.64 19.46 -1.36
C GLY A 43 3.56 18.44 -0.22
N ARG A 44 2.43 18.36 0.49
CA ARG A 44 2.20 17.31 1.47
C ARG A 44 1.78 16.03 0.75
N GLU A 45 2.50 14.95 1.01
CA GLU A 45 1.95 13.61 0.82
C GLU A 45 0.65 13.56 1.62
N GLN A 46 -0.48 13.58 0.90
CA GLN A 46 -1.76 13.36 1.54
C GLN A 46 -1.77 11.93 2.05
N SER A 47 -1.83 11.80 3.36
CA SER A 47 -2.33 10.56 3.95
C SER A 47 -3.68 10.29 3.30
N PHE A 48 -3.82 9.10 2.76
CA PHE A 48 -5.08 8.59 2.24
C PHE A 48 -6.17 8.94 3.24
N PRO A 49 -7.29 9.53 2.82
CA PRO A 49 -8.36 9.79 3.75
C PRO A 49 -8.69 8.47 4.45
N SER A 50 -8.44 8.39 5.75
CA SER A 50 -9.04 7.37 6.62
C SER A 50 -10.57 7.43 6.58
N GLU A 51 -11.09 8.37 5.89
CA GLU A 51 -12.45 8.88 5.71
C GLU A 51 -13.23 8.22 4.56
N LEU A 52 -12.68 7.21 3.89
CA LEU A 52 -13.47 6.36 2.98
C LEU A 52 -14.74 5.80 3.64
N ALA A 53 -14.73 5.72 4.98
CA ALA A 53 -15.88 5.30 5.77
C ALA A 53 -16.96 6.40 5.91
N GLU A 54 -16.64 7.66 5.61
CA GLU A 54 -17.56 8.79 5.80
C GLU A 54 -18.41 9.10 4.56
N ILE A 55 -18.07 8.55 3.40
CA ILE A 55 -18.95 8.67 2.24
C ILE A 55 -20.00 7.58 2.32
N GLU A 56 -21.17 7.93 2.85
CA GLU A 56 -22.33 7.02 2.88
C GLU A 56 -22.64 6.48 1.48
N GLY A 57 -22.87 5.17 1.39
CA GLY A 57 -23.35 4.51 0.16
C GLY A 57 -22.30 4.17 -0.87
N ILE A 58 -20.99 4.08 -0.51
CA ILE A 58 -20.01 3.45 -1.39
C ILE A 58 -20.33 1.95 -1.48
N PRO A 59 -20.62 1.41 -2.67
CA PRO A 59 -20.86 -0.02 -2.82
C PRO A 59 -19.56 -0.78 -2.53
N ASP A 60 -19.67 -1.88 -1.81
CA ASP A 60 -18.58 -2.85 -1.59
C ASP A 60 -18.34 -3.69 -2.85
N GLN A 61 -18.10 -3.01 -3.96
CA GLN A 61 -17.86 -3.59 -5.27
C GLN A 61 -16.55 -3.07 -5.82
N ALA A 62 -15.69 -3.98 -6.27
CA ALA A 62 -14.44 -3.62 -6.90
C ALA A 62 -14.65 -2.74 -8.16
N CYS A 63 -13.78 -1.77 -8.35
CA CYS A 63 -13.77 -0.92 -9.53
C CYS A 63 -13.69 -1.77 -10.81
N PRO A 64 -14.57 -1.60 -11.80
CA PRO A 64 -14.59 -2.43 -13.01
C PRO A 64 -13.34 -2.28 -13.87
N ASP A 65 -12.66 -1.13 -13.83
CA ASP A 65 -11.50 -0.86 -14.69
C ASP A 65 -10.19 -1.41 -14.10
N CYS A 66 -10.02 -1.32 -12.79
CA CYS A 66 -8.79 -1.79 -12.15
C CYS A 66 -8.96 -3.07 -11.33
N ALA A 67 -10.19 -3.61 -11.22
CA ALA A 67 -10.50 -4.81 -10.45
C ALA A 67 -9.95 -4.75 -9.00
N GLY A 68 -10.05 -3.58 -8.36
CA GLY A 68 -9.58 -3.37 -7.00
C GLY A 68 -8.09 -3.05 -6.84
N THR A 69 -7.27 -3.12 -7.90
CA THR A 69 -5.81 -2.85 -7.81
C THR A 69 -5.46 -1.39 -7.55
N ARG A 70 -6.41 -0.47 -7.69
CA ARG A 70 -6.28 0.98 -7.46
C ARG A 70 -5.37 1.71 -8.45
N LEU A 71 -4.60 0.99 -9.26
CA LEU A 71 -3.58 1.53 -10.16
C LEU A 71 -4.08 1.63 -11.61
N ASN A 72 -3.54 2.58 -12.34
CA ASN A 72 -3.81 2.77 -13.76
C ASN A 72 -3.17 1.65 -14.62
N PRO A 73 -3.58 1.49 -15.89
CA PRO A 73 -3.06 0.43 -16.78
C PRO A 73 -1.55 0.49 -17.00
N ALA A 74 -0.96 1.69 -17.10
CA ALA A 74 0.48 1.84 -17.31
C ALA A 74 1.26 1.32 -16.10
N SER A 75 0.84 1.67 -14.89
CA SER A 75 1.45 1.19 -13.64
C SER A 75 1.32 -0.33 -13.46
N ARG A 76 0.17 -0.89 -13.84
CA ARG A 76 -0.06 -2.34 -13.81
C ARG A 76 0.73 -3.12 -14.86
N GLY A 77 1.09 -2.47 -15.97
CA GLY A 77 1.86 -3.06 -17.06
C GLY A 77 3.36 -3.18 -16.77
N VAL A 78 3.87 -2.47 -15.76
CA VAL A 78 5.29 -2.57 -15.38
C VAL A 78 5.51 -3.82 -14.54
N THR A 79 6.49 -4.63 -14.94
CA THR A 79 6.87 -5.86 -14.22
C THR A 79 8.33 -5.79 -13.75
N PHE A 80 8.57 -6.40 -12.61
CA PHE A 80 9.90 -6.65 -12.06
C PHE A 80 10.01 -8.14 -11.70
N GLU A 81 11.02 -8.82 -12.21
CA GLU A 81 11.16 -10.28 -12.07
C GLU A 81 9.86 -11.05 -12.46
N GLY A 82 9.21 -10.60 -13.53
CA GLY A 82 7.99 -11.22 -14.06
C GLY A 82 6.68 -10.85 -13.35
N HIS A 83 6.73 -10.08 -12.28
CA HIS A 83 5.55 -9.73 -11.47
C HIS A 83 5.27 -8.22 -11.49
N SER A 84 4.00 -7.84 -11.64
CA SER A 84 3.58 -6.45 -11.45
C SER A 84 3.43 -6.12 -9.96
N ILE A 85 3.51 -4.83 -9.62
CA ILE A 85 3.26 -4.40 -8.24
C ILE A 85 1.86 -4.80 -7.76
N ALA A 86 0.87 -4.78 -8.66
CA ALA A 86 -0.49 -5.21 -8.34
C ALA A 86 -0.59 -6.71 -8.01
N ALA A 87 0.18 -7.55 -8.72
CA ALA A 87 0.24 -8.98 -8.43
C ALA A 87 0.94 -9.25 -7.08
N VAL A 88 2.08 -8.61 -6.85
CA VAL A 88 2.82 -8.75 -5.57
C VAL A 88 1.98 -8.26 -4.38
N ALA A 89 1.21 -7.18 -4.55
CA ALA A 89 0.35 -6.67 -3.49
C ALA A 89 -0.75 -7.66 -3.04
N GLN A 90 -1.15 -8.58 -3.91
CA GLN A 90 -2.14 -9.64 -3.58
C GLN A 90 -1.54 -10.83 -2.83
N TRP A 91 -0.22 -10.92 -2.76
CA TRP A 91 0.44 -11.98 -2.00
C TRP A 91 0.36 -11.71 -0.49
N SER A 92 0.44 -12.79 0.27
CA SER A 92 0.59 -12.67 1.71
C SER A 92 1.96 -12.07 2.08
N VAL A 93 2.08 -11.55 3.28
CA VAL A 93 3.36 -11.10 3.84
C VAL A 93 4.41 -12.21 3.76
N SER A 94 4.04 -13.45 4.13
CA SER A 94 4.95 -14.60 4.10
C SER A 94 5.38 -14.98 2.68
N ASP A 95 4.46 -14.99 1.72
CA ASP A 95 4.79 -15.29 0.32
C ASP A 95 5.69 -14.21 -0.28
N THR A 96 5.38 -12.93 0.01
CA THR A 96 6.19 -11.80 -0.45
C THR A 96 7.60 -11.86 0.14
N ARG A 97 7.73 -12.18 1.44
CA ARG A 97 9.02 -12.35 2.09
C ARG A 97 9.83 -13.45 1.42
N SER A 98 9.23 -14.62 1.21
CA SER A 98 9.88 -15.75 0.54
C SER A 98 10.37 -15.38 -0.86
N TRP A 99 9.59 -14.64 -1.63
CA TRP A 99 9.99 -14.17 -2.95
C TRP A 99 11.14 -13.16 -2.87
N VAL A 100 11.09 -12.18 -1.97
CA VAL A 100 12.15 -11.17 -1.80
C VAL A 100 13.46 -11.82 -1.35
N GLU A 101 13.44 -12.87 -0.55
CA GLU A 101 14.61 -13.64 -0.13
C GLU A 101 15.27 -14.39 -1.30
N GLN A 102 14.49 -14.80 -2.29
CA GLN A 102 14.95 -15.51 -3.48
C GLN A 102 15.46 -14.59 -4.59
N LEU A 103 15.26 -13.29 -4.49
CA LEU A 103 15.75 -12.32 -5.48
C LEU A 103 17.27 -12.44 -5.66
N ARG A 104 17.71 -12.56 -6.91
CA ARG A 104 19.12 -12.65 -7.30
C ARG A 104 19.47 -11.55 -8.28
N LEU A 105 19.53 -10.33 -7.75
CA LEU A 105 19.91 -9.17 -8.53
C LEU A 105 21.42 -9.14 -8.73
N VAL A 106 21.87 -8.71 -9.90
CA VAL A 106 23.29 -8.65 -10.27
C VAL A 106 23.66 -7.28 -10.83
N GLY A 107 24.94 -6.93 -10.74
CA GLY A 107 25.49 -5.70 -11.31
C GLY A 107 24.81 -4.44 -10.72
N ARG A 108 24.48 -3.51 -11.58
CA ARG A 108 23.90 -2.21 -11.21
C ARG A 108 22.58 -2.33 -10.45
N ASP A 109 21.74 -3.29 -10.82
CA ASP A 109 20.42 -3.47 -10.19
C ASP A 109 20.58 -3.92 -8.73
N ALA A 110 21.58 -4.77 -8.45
CA ALA A 110 21.92 -5.16 -7.09
C ALA A 110 22.38 -3.97 -6.23
N GLU A 111 23.19 -3.07 -6.81
CA GLU A 111 23.66 -1.87 -6.11
C GLU A 111 22.51 -0.92 -5.78
N ILE A 112 21.61 -0.66 -6.74
CA ILE A 112 20.45 0.22 -6.57
C ILE A 112 19.47 -0.35 -5.54
N ALA A 113 19.18 -1.65 -5.62
CA ALA A 113 18.15 -2.28 -4.82
C ALA A 113 18.62 -2.71 -3.41
N ARG A 114 19.92 -2.75 -3.14
CA ARG A 114 20.49 -3.31 -1.91
C ARG A 114 19.80 -2.82 -0.64
N ASP A 115 19.75 -1.51 -0.47
CA ASP A 115 19.23 -0.91 0.76
C ASP A 115 17.70 -1.01 0.81
N VAL A 116 17.02 -0.87 -0.34
CA VAL A 116 15.57 -1.00 -0.46
C VAL A 116 15.13 -2.44 -0.17
N VAL A 117 15.80 -3.44 -0.73
CA VAL A 117 15.50 -4.86 -0.49
C VAL A 117 15.74 -5.23 0.97
N SER A 118 16.81 -4.72 1.58
CA SER A 118 17.08 -4.94 3.00
C SER A 118 15.97 -4.39 3.88
N GLU A 119 15.51 -3.17 3.59
CA GLU A 119 14.41 -2.52 4.32
C GLU A 119 13.09 -3.29 4.15
N ILE A 120 12.77 -3.72 2.92
CA ILE A 120 11.57 -4.53 2.65
C ILE A 120 11.60 -5.84 3.45
N LYS A 121 12.74 -6.54 3.45
CA LYS A 121 12.90 -7.78 4.22
C LYS A 121 12.65 -7.56 5.70
N SER A 122 13.26 -6.54 6.28
CA SER A 122 13.08 -6.21 7.70
C SER A 122 11.60 -5.93 8.04
N ARG A 123 10.91 -5.13 7.23
CA ARG A 123 9.49 -4.82 7.45
C ARG A 123 8.58 -6.04 7.34
N LEU A 124 8.82 -6.90 6.36
CA LEU A 124 8.05 -8.14 6.20
C LEU A 124 8.30 -9.11 7.37
N GLU A 125 9.54 -9.19 7.84
CA GLU A 125 9.91 -9.98 9.03
C GLU A 125 9.17 -9.51 10.28
N PHE A 126 9.16 -8.20 10.56
CA PHE A 126 8.38 -7.66 11.68
C PHE A 126 6.90 -7.96 11.59
N LEU A 127 6.30 -7.88 10.38
CA LEU A 127 4.90 -8.25 10.20
C LEU A 127 4.64 -9.73 10.50
N GLU A 128 5.56 -10.62 10.13
CA GLU A 128 5.46 -12.03 10.49
C GLU A 128 5.63 -12.28 11.99
N GLU A 129 6.60 -11.63 12.63
CA GLU A 129 6.85 -11.76 14.07
C GLU A 129 5.65 -11.36 14.93
N VAL A 130 4.88 -10.35 14.48
CA VAL A 130 3.62 -9.98 15.14
C VAL A 130 2.43 -10.86 14.71
N GLY A 131 2.67 -11.93 13.94
CA GLY A 131 1.67 -12.91 13.54
C GLY A 131 0.75 -12.45 12.41
N LEU A 132 1.21 -11.56 11.52
CA LEU A 132 0.46 -11.05 10.39
C LEU A 132 0.92 -11.62 9.03
N GLY A 133 1.66 -12.72 9.03
CA GLY A 133 2.18 -13.37 7.82
C GLY A 133 1.11 -13.74 6.78
N TYR A 134 -0.12 -13.98 7.21
CA TYR A 134 -1.25 -14.34 6.36
C TYR A 134 -1.93 -13.16 5.64
N LEU A 135 -1.71 -11.92 6.10
CA LEU A 135 -2.32 -10.73 5.49
C LEU A 135 -1.76 -10.48 4.10
N THR A 136 -2.63 -10.08 3.16
CA THR A 136 -2.20 -9.58 1.87
C THR A 136 -1.79 -8.11 1.96
N LEU A 137 -0.81 -7.70 1.14
CA LEU A 137 -0.27 -6.34 1.19
C LEU A 137 -1.27 -5.28 0.66
N ASP A 138 -2.27 -5.70 -0.12
CA ASP A 138 -3.36 -4.84 -0.63
C ASP A 138 -4.55 -4.74 0.30
N ARG A 139 -4.49 -5.38 1.49
CA ARG A 139 -5.59 -5.37 2.45
C ARG A 139 -5.97 -3.94 2.83
N ALA A 140 -7.23 -3.57 2.59
CA ALA A 140 -7.72 -2.24 2.90
C ALA A 140 -7.85 -2.02 4.42
N ALA A 141 -7.39 -0.87 4.92
CA ALA A 141 -7.41 -0.56 6.35
C ALA A 141 -8.78 -0.72 7.01
N PRO A 142 -9.93 -0.33 6.39
CA PRO A 142 -11.25 -0.54 6.98
C PRO A 142 -11.65 -2.00 7.15
N THR A 143 -10.97 -2.94 6.47
CA THR A 143 -11.25 -4.37 6.56
C THR A 143 -10.41 -5.10 7.60
N LEU A 144 -9.49 -4.39 8.26
CA LEU A 144 -8.67 -4.93 9.32
C LEU A 144 -9.46 -5.02 10.62
N SER A 145 -9.28 -6.10 11.36
CA SER A 145 -9.73 -6.18 12.75
C SER A 145 -8.93 -5.21 13.63
N GLY A 146 -9.50 -4.82 14.78
CA GLY A 146 -8.80 -3.95 15.73
C GLY A 146 -7.42 -4.51 16.14
N GLY A 147 -7.34 -5.83 16.38
CA GLY A 147 -6.09 -6.49 16.73
C GLY A 147 -5.07 -6.52 15.57
N GLU A 148 -5.51 -6.66 14.31
CA GLU A 148 -4.63 -6.56 13.13
C GLU A 148 -4.07 -5.16 12.99
N ALA A 149 -4.93 -4.14 13.07
CA ALA A 149 -4.52 -2.74 12.99
C ALA A 149 -3.53 -2.36 14.12
N GLN A 150 -3.74 -2.84 15.34
CA GLN A 150 -2.83 -2.62 16.46
C GLN A 150 -1.47 -3.29 16.21
N ARG A 151 -1.44 -4.54 15.74
CA ARG A 151 -0.20 -5.25 15.42
C ARG A 151 0.56 -4.63 14.26
N ILE A 152 -0.11 -4.11 13.23
CA ILE A 152 0.53 -3.35 12.15
C ILE A 152 1.21 -2.09 12.70
N ARG A 153 0.54 -1.34 13.58
CA ARG A 153 1.15 -0.16 14.23
C ARG A 153 2.37 -0.55 15.06
N LEU A 154 2.28 -1.64 15.80
CA LEU A 154 3.40 -2.17 16.58
C LEU A 154 4.59 -2.54 15.68
N ALA A 155 4.36 -3.29 14.60
CA ALA A 155 5.39 -3.65 13.64
C ALA A 155 6.06 -2.41 13.00
N ALA A 156 5.26 -1.39 12.64
CA ALA A 156 5.78 -0.14 12.09
C ALA A 156 6.67 0.64 13.08
N GLN A 157 6.35 0.59 14.36
CA GLN A 157 7.14 1.24 15.41
C GLN A 157 8.43 0.48 15.71
N LEU A 158 8.37 -0.84 15.86
CA LEU A 158 9.53 -1.69 16.11
C LEU A 158 10.49 -1.70 14.91
N GLY A 159 9.96 -1.72 13.70
CA GLY A 159 10.73 -1.69 12.46
C GLY A 159 11.49 -0.39 12.21
N SER A 160 11.23 0.67 12.98
CA SER A 160 11.94 1.95 12.86
C SER A 160 13.36 1.94 13.43
N ASN A 161 13.82 0.84 14.03
CA ASN A 161 15.14 0.70 14.67
C ASN A 161 15.52 1.86 15.63
N LEU A 162 14.53 2.48 16.28
CA LEU A 162 14.75 3.54 17.25
C LEU A 162 15.37 2.96 18.52
N GLN A 163 16.66 3.20 18.71
CA GLN A 163 17.36 2.81 19.93
C GLN A 163 16.98 3.73 21.09
N GLY A 164 16.78 3.16 22.28
CA GLY A 164 16.52 3.92 23.49
C GLY A 164 15.06 4.37 23.68
N VAL A 165 14.11 3.83 22.91
CA VAL A 165 12.67 4.08 23.06
C VAL A 165 12.05 2.94 23.88
N CYS A 166 11.28 3.29 24.91
CA CYS A 166 10.45 2.37 25.66
C CYS A 166 9.00 2.45 25.17
N TYR A 167 8.47 1.33 24.69
CA TYR A 167 7.06 1.24 24.28
C TYR A 167 6.23 0.75 25.47
N VAL A 168 5.27 1.56 25.90
CA VAL A 168 4.27 1.14 26.89
C VAL A 168 3.03 0.71 26.14
N LEU A 169 2.69 -0.57 26.25
CA LEU A 169 1.47 -1.14 25.66
C LEU A 169 0.44 -1.23 26.80
N ASP A 170 -0.69 -0.56 26.61
CA ASP A 170 -1.85 -0.62 27.47
C ASP A 170 -2.90 -1.54 26.80
N GLU A 171 -3.52 -2.43 27.56
CA GLU A 171 -4.51 -3.41 27.08
C GLU A 171 -5.86 -2.75 26.78
#